data_aa5cdaa2223fe87b2be83e5cea906d1e
#
_entry.id   aa5cdaa2223fe87b2be83e5cea906d1e
#
_cell.length_a   1.000
_cell.length_b   1.000
_cell.length_c   1.000
_cell.angle_alpha   90.00
_cell.angle_beta   90.00
_cell.angle_gamma   90.00
#
_symmetry.space_group_name_H-M   'P 1'
#
loop_
_entity.id
_entity.type
_entity.pdbx_description
1 polymer ?
#
loop_
_entity_poly.entity_id
_entity_poly.type
_entity_poly.pdbx_seq_one_letter_code
_entity_poly.pdbx_strand_id
1 'polypeptide(L)'
;MEFKQGLSQRIVIAFVLMTLLVGGVFGLGIVKAVHVMEERLLSGVLRGDLDRLLLMDTVDDWRHKPQPDQLFHFSDGPGRFALPAYLQNLQPGFQEVFHGEHAYHAFVREVEGRKYVLLQDQSDFEDREQALYSVVLVGFIVSLGLAMLLGRLLARKVIEPVVRLAQQVRQPEQLLALAPALALDYANDEVGQLASAFDDALGMLRHALKREQLFTSDVSHELR
;
A
#
# COMPACT_ATOMS: atom_id res chain seq x y z
N MET A 1 -1.17 -4.73 31.38
CA MET A 1 -0.17 -5.66 30.83
C MET A 1 0.73 -4.87 29.90
N GLU A 2 1.88 -4.37 30.39
CA GLU A 2 2.89 -3.78 29.52
C GLU A 2 3.59 -4.91 28.77
N PHE A 3 3.22 -5.09 27.51
CA PHE A 3 4.00 -5.93 26.60
C PHE A 3 5.38 -5.26 26.40
N LYS A 4 6.38 -5.70 27.13
CA LYS A 4 7.80 -5.37 26.86
C LYS A 4 8.22 -6.03 25.55
N GLN A 5 7.70 -5.51 24.43
CA GLN A 5 8.13 -5.92 23.10
C GLN A 5 9.59 -5.52 22.91
N GLY A 6 10.43 -6.45 22.50
CA GLY A 6 11.82 -6.18 22.19
C GLY A 6 11.93 -5.11 21.06
N LEU A 7 13.01 -4.35 21.05
CA LEU A 7 13.24 -3.28 20.06
C LEU A 7 13.10 -3.79 18.62
N SER A 8 13.58 -5.00 18.35
CA SER A 8 13.45 -5.72 17.10
C SER A 8 11.98 -5.87 16.62
N GLN A 9 11.08 -6.23 17.54
CA GLN A 9 9.67 -6.43 17.22
C GLN A 9 8.95 -5.11 16.92
N ARG A 10 9.31 -4.03 17.63
CA ARG A 10 8.77 -2.68 17.38
C ARG A 10 9.10 -2.17 15.98
N ILE A 11 10.30 -2.47 15.48
CA ILE A 11 10.73 -2.07 14.15
C ILE A 11 9.95 -2.83 13.07
N VAL A 12 9.79 -4.14 13.21
CA VAL A 12 8.96 -4.93 12.28
C VAL A 12 7.54 -4.39 12.23
N ILE A 13 6.94 -4.12 13.40
CA ILE A 13 5.58 -3.56 13.50
C ILE A 13 5.52 -2.19 12.83
N ALA A 14 6.50 -1.31 13.04
CA ALA A 14 6.56 0.00 12.42
C ALA A 14 6.61 -0.08 10.88
N PHE A 15 7.43 -0.98 10.31
CA PHE A 15 7.49 -1.22 8.86
C PHE A 15 6.16 -1.72 8.30
N VAL A 16 5.53 -2.68 8.99
CA VAL A 16 4.23 -3.23 8.60
C VAL A 16 3.14 -2.16 8.64
N LEU A 17 3.08 -1.37 9.73
CA LEU A 17 2.10 -0.29 9.88
C LEU A 17 2.31 0.81 8.84
N MET A 18 3.55 1.21 8.58
CA MET A 18 3.87 2.19 7.55
C MET A 18 3.44 1.70 6.17
N THR A 19 3.74 0.44 5.82
CA THR A 19 3.34 -0.14 4.53
C THR A 19 1.82 -0.26 4.42
N LEU A 20 1.13 -0.64 5.50
CA LEU A 20 -0.32 -0.73 5.55
C LEU A 20 -0.96 0.65 5.37
N LEU A 21 -0.44 1.68 6.02
CA LEU A 21 -0.96 3.04 5.90
C LEU A 21 -0.72 3.60 4.50
N VAL A 22 0.53 3.59 4.04
CA VAL A 22 0.90 4.17 2.74
C VAL A 22 0.27 3.36 1.61
N GLY A 23 0.42 2.03 1.61
CA GLY A 23 -0.13 1.15 0.58
C GLY A 23 -1.66 1.15 0.57
N GLY A 24 -2.30 1.22 1.74
CA GLY A 24 -3.76 1.33 1.87
C GLY A 24 -4.29 2.64 1.29
N VAL A 25 -3.67 3.78 1.63
CA VAL A 25 -4.06 5.09 1.09
C VAL A 25 -3.88 5.14 -0.42
N PHE A 26 -2.74 4.68 -0.93
CA PHE A 26 -2.49 4.64 -2.38
C PHE A 26 -3.42 3.66 -3.10
N GLY A 27 -3.65 2.46 -2.56
CA GLY A 27 -4.56 1.48 -3.15
C GLY A 27 -5.99 2.02 -3.26
N LEU A 28 -6.53 2.60 -2.18
CA LEU A 28 -7.85 3.24 -2.19
C LEU A 28 -7.88 4.45 -3.13
N GLY A 29 -6.79 5.23 -3.20
CA GLY A 29 -6.65 6.37 -4.11
C GLY A 29 -6.71 5.95 -5.58
N ILE A 30 -6.02 4.86 -5.96
CA ILE A 30 -6.05 4.32 -7.32
C ILE A 30 -7.45 3.83 -7.69
N VAL A 31 -8.08 3.03 -6.82
CA VAL A 31 -9.45 2.53 -7.03
C VAL A 31 -10.41 3.70 -7.26
N LYS A 32 -10.39 4.71 -6.39
CA LYS A 32 -11.25 5.90 -6.53
C LYS A 32 -10.92 6.71 -7.79
N ALA A 33 -9.65 6.87 -8.12
CA ALA A 33 -9.22 7.62 -9.30
C ALA A 33 -9.68 6.95 -10.60
N VAL A 34 -9.58 5.61 -10.68
CA VAL A 34 -10.07 4.83 -11.83
C VAL A 34 -11.57 5.00 -11.98
N HIS A 35 -12.34 4.80 -10.92
CA HIS A 35 -13.80 4.95 -10.95
C HIS A 35 -14.25 6.36 -11.41
N VAL A 36 -13.65 7.43 -10.86
CA VAL A 36 -13.96 8.82 -11.28
C VAL A 36 -13.53 9.10 -12.72
N MET A 37 -12.41 8.53 -13.15
CA MET A 37 -11.91 8.72 -14.53
C MET A 37 -12.82 8.00 -15.53
N GLU A 38 -13.26 6.80 -15.21
CA GLU A 38 -14.19 6.01 -16.01
C GLU A 38 -15.51 6.75 -16.21
N GLU A 39 -16.15 7.20 -15.13
CA GLU A 39 -17.39 7.98 -15.17
C GLU A 39 -17.26 9.24 -16.08
N ARG A 40 -16.16 9.97 -15.95
CA ARG A 40 -15.93 11.17 -16.78
C ARG A 40 -15.67 10.85 -18.25
N LEU A 41 -14.89 9.83 -18.53
CA LEU A 41 -14.59 9.42 -19.92
C LEU A 41 -15.85 8.89 -20.61
N LEU A 42 -16.59 7.99 -19.97
CA LEU A 42 -17.79 7.38 -20.53
C LEU A 42 -18.90 8.41 -20.73
N SER A 43 -19.11 9.30 -19.76
CA SER A 43 -20.09 10.39 -19.91
C SER A 43 -19.76 11.30 -21.09
N GLY A 44 -18.47 11.59 -21.31
CA GLY A 44 -17.99 12.39 -22.45
C GLY A 44 -18.18 11.69 -23.79
N VAL A 45 -17.87 10.40 -23.88
CA VAL A 45 -18.02 9.59 -25.09
C VAL A 45 -19.50 9.41 -25.45
N LEU A 46 -20.33 8.97 -24.49
CA LEU A 46 -21.76 8.75 -24.72
C LEU A 46 -22.48 10.04 -25.11
N ARG A 47 -22.10 11.18 -24.50
CA ARG A 47 -22.61 12.48 -24.88
C ARG A 47 -22.26 12.82 -26.32
N GLY A 48 -21.00 12.64 -26.72
CA GLY A 48 -20.54 12.92 -28.07
C GLY A 48 -21.19 12.02 -29.11
N ASP A 49 -21.37 10.74 -28.79
CA ASP A 49 -22.01 9.77 -29.68
C ASP A 49 -23.52 10.05 -29.83
N LEU A 50 -24.21 10.42 -28.74
CA LEU A 50 -25.60 10.84 -28.79
C LEU A 50 -25.77 12.13 -29.61
N ASP A 51 -24.88 13.11 -29.44
CA ASP A 51 -24.91 14.35 -30.23
C ASP A 51 -24.74 14.05 -31.73
N ARG A 52 -23.89 13.10 -32.12
CA ARG A 52 -23.73 12.64 -33.49
C ARG A 52 -24.99 11.97 -34.03
N LEU A 53 -25.61 11.08 -33.24
CA LEU A 53 -26.85 10.41 -33.63
C LEU A 53 -27.99 11.40 -33.85
N LEU A 54 -28.07 12.44 -33.03
CA LEU A 54 -29.09 13.49 -33.17
C LEU A 54 -28.90 14.41 -34.39
N LEU A 55 -27.68 14.42 -34.96
CA LEU A 55 -27.39 15.16 -36.21
C LEU A 55 -27.75 14.34 -37.47
N MET A 56 -28.10 13.08 -37.35
CA MET A 56 -28.50 12.20 -38.46
C MET A 56 -29.98 12.40 -38.78
N ASP A 57 -30.32 12.72 -40.02
CA ASP A 57 -31.67 13.10 -40.41
C ASP A 57 -32.64 11.93 -40.62
N THR A 58 -32.13 10.69 -40.77
CA THR A 58 -32.96 9.53 -41.10
C THR A 58 -32.76 8.35 -40.17
N VAL A 59 -33.87 7.58 -39.95
CA VAL A 59 -33.87 6.35 -39.12
C VAL A 59 -32.93 5.28 -39.71
N ASP A 60 -32.71 5.29 -41.01
CA ASP A 60 -31.80 4.33 -41.68
C ASP A 60 -30.32 4.60 -41.30
N ASP A 61 -29.97 5.85 -41.08
CA ASP A 61 -28.63 6.22 -40.62
C ASP A 61 -28.35 5.73 -39.18
N TRP A 62 -29.40 5.63 -38.34
CA TRP A 62 -29.30 5.10 -36.99
C TRP A 62 -29.10 3.57 -36.93
N ARG A 63 -29.21 2.85 -38.02
CA ARG A 63 -28.84 1.44 -38.13
C ARG A 63 -27.34 1.22 -38.01
N HIS A 64 -26.53 2.24 -38.34
CA HIS A 64 -25.10 2.26 -38.22
C HIS A 64 -24.71 2.98 -36.96
N LYS A 65 -24.94 2.34 -35.79
CA LYS A 65 -24.49 2.89 -34.49
C LYS A 65 -22.96 2.93 -34.40
N PRO A 66 -22.40 3.88 -33.63
CA PRO A 66 -20.96 4.08 -33.51
C PRO A 66 -20.23 2.85 -32.98
N GLN A 67 -20.84 2.05 -32.11
CA GLN A 67 -20.23 0.87 -31.51
C GLN A 67 -21.23 -0.30 -31.44
N PRO A 68 -20.79 -1.55 -31.56
CA PRO A 68 -21.65 -2.74 -31.55
C PRO A 68 -22.36 -2.98 -30.22
N ASP A 69 -21.78 -2.50 -29.12
CA ASP A 69 -22.24 -2.66 -27.73
C ASP A 69 -23.16 -1.52 -27.26
N GLN A 70 -23.52 -0.57 -28.17
CA GLN A 70 -24.42 0.54 -27.87
C GLN A 70 -25.85 0.25 -28.32
N LEU A 71 -26.83 0.57 -27.43
CA LEU A 71 -28.26 0.53 -27.72
C LEU A 71 -28.84 1.95 -27.70
N PHE A 72 -29.57 2.30 -28.77
CA PHE A 72 -30.17 3.64 -28.89
C PHE A 72 -31.69 3.53 -28.87
N HIS A 73 -32.35 4.30 -27.98
CA HIS A 73 -33.78 4.35 -27.81
C HIS A 73 -34.30 5.78 -27.73
N PHE A 74 -35.54 6.02 -28.18
CA PHE A 74 -36.20 7.31 -28.02
C PHE A 74 -37.73 7.18 -27.90
N SER A 75 -38.41 8.22 -27.38
CA SER A 75 -39.80 8.20 -26.95
C SER A 75 -40.79 7.69 -28.03
N ASP A 76 -40.59 8.10 -29.30
CA ASP A 76 -41.48 7.74 -30.42
C ASP A 76 -40.79 6.78 -31.41
N GLY A 77 -39.77 6.06 -30.94
CA GLY A 77 -38.92 5.19 -31.77
C GLY A 77 -39.74 3.98 -32.33
N PRO A 78 -39.59 3.67 -33.62
CA PRO A 78 -40.22 2.50 -34.19
C PRO A 78 -39.44 1.22 -33.86
N GLY A 79 -40.17 0.13 -33.53
CA GLY A 79 -39.60 -1.19 -33.35
C GLY A 79 -38.49 -1.25 -32.30
N ARG A 80 -37.26 -1.57 -32.70
CA ARG A 80 -36.10 -1.72 -31.80
C ARG A 80 -35.62 -0.41 -31.17
N PHE A 81 -36.03 0.74 -31.71
CA PHE A 81 -35.70 2.06 -31.18
C PHE A 81 -36.72 2.58 -30.16
N ALA A 82 -37.83 1.84 -29.95
CA ALA A 82 -38.80 2.21 -28.95
C ALA A 82 -38.21 2.28 -27.57
N LEU A 83 -38.61 3.30 -26.79
CA LEU A 83 -38.13 3.50 -25.43
C LEU A 83 -38.79 2.48 -24.48
N PRO A 84 -38.05 1.51 -23.90
CA PRO A 84 -38.60 0.53 -22.98
C PRO A 84 -39.14 1.18 -21.69
N ALA A 85 -40.08 0.51 -21.03
CA ALA A 85 -40.72 1.05 -19.82
C ALA A 85 -39.74 1.35 -18.69
N TYR A 86 -38.67 0.57 -18.53
CA TYR A 86 -37.67 0.76 -17.48
C TYR A 86 -36.78 2.02 -17.71
N LEU A 87 -36.73 2.56 -18.93
CA LEU A 87 -35.99 3.76 -19.28
C LEU A 87 -36.80 5.05 -19.24
N GLN A 88 -38.13 4.96 -19.15
CA GLN A 88 -39.03 6.12 -19.26
C GLN A 88 -38.83 7.13 -18.14
N ASN A 89 -38.50 6.68 -16.94
CA ASN A 89 -38.38 7.53 -15.74
C ASN A 89 -36.96 8.08 -15.51
N LEU A 90 -36.01 7.82 -16.43
CA LEU A 90 -34.64 8.31 -16.30
C LEU A 90 -34.59 9.83 -16.45
N GLN A 91 -33.75 10.46 -15.63
CA GLN A 91 -33.51 11.91 -15.71
C GLN A 91 -32.47 12.23 -16.82
N PRO A 92 -32.49 13.46 -17.39
CA PRO A 92 -31.43 13.88 -18.31
C PRO A 92 -30.05 13.84 -17.66
N GLY A 93 -29.06 13.36 -18.38
CA GLY A 93 -27.68 13.23 -17.93
C GLY A 93 -27.14 11.80 -18.00
N PHE A 94 -25.95 11.60 -17.43
CA PHE A 94 -25.28 10.30 -17.31
C PHE A 94 -25.76 9.59 -16.04
N GLN A 95 -26.13 8.31 -16.15
CA GLN A 95 -26.54 7.46 -15.02
C GLN A 95 -26.35 5.98 -15.34
N GLU A 96 -26.23 5.17 -14.30
CA GLU A 96 -26.20 3.72 -14.40
C GLU A 96 -27.61 3.15 -14.33
N VAL A 97 -27.87 2.15 -15.15
CA VAL A 97 -29.19 1.48 -15.23
C VAL A 97 -28.97 -0.03 -15.14
N PHE A 98 -29.63 -0.65 -14.17
CA PHE A 98 -29.60 -2.10 -14.00
C PHE A 98 -30.86 -2.69 -14.58
N HIS A 99 -30.73 -3.65 -15.50
CA HIS A 99 -31.87 -4.40 -16.05
C HIS A 99 -31.56 -5.89 -16.13
N GLY A 100 -32.21 -6.70 -15.29
CA GLY A 100 -31.90 -8.12 -15.13
C GLY A 100 -30.52 -8.33 -14.52
N GLU A 101 -29.67 -9.12 -15.18
CA GLU A 101 -28.28 -9.38 -14.79
C GLU A 101 -27.27 -8.44 -15.48
N HIS A 102 -27.75 -7.49 -16.30
CA HIS A 102 -26.89 -6.58 -17.06
C HIS A 102 -26.94 -5.17 -16.47
N ALA A 103 -25.77 -4.57 -16.37
CA ALA A 103 -25.57 -3.16 -16.04
C ALA A 103 -25.28 -2.38 -17.32
N TYR A 104 -25.86 -1.18 -17.43
CA TYR A 104 -25.70 -0.30 -18.57
C TYR A 104 -25.35 1.10 -18.11
N HIS A 105 -24.41 1.73 -18.80
CA HIS A 105 -24.24 3.18 -18.73
C HIS A 105 -25.25 3.84 -19.67
N ALA A 106 -26.09 4.71 -19.13
CA ALA A 106 -27.09 5.43 -19.87
C ALA A 106 -26.75 6.92 -19.94
N PHE A 107 -26.82 7.49 -21.14
CA PHE A 107 -26.84 8.93 -21.31
C PHE A 107 -28.19 9.36 -21.88
N VAL A 108 -28.88 10.20 -21.11
CA VAL A 108 -30.25 10.65 -21.44
C VAL A 108 -30.24 12.10 -21.80
N ARG A 109 -30.91 12.44 -22.91
CA ARG A 109 -31.13 13.81 -23.35
C ARG A 109 -32.57 14.01 -23.78
N GLU A 110 -33.10 15.18 -23.45
CA GLU A 110 -34.42 15.60 -23.88
C GLU A 110 -34.29 16.76 -24.87
N VAL A 111 -34.84 16.58 -26.07
CA VAL A 111 -34.83 17.59 -27.14
C VAL A 111 -36.25 17.69 -27.68
N GLU A 112 -36.82 18.91 -27.68
CA GLU A 112 -38.18 19.20 -28.16
C GLU A 112 -39.28 18.31 -27.56
N GLY A 113 -39.14 17.96 -26.26
CA GLY A 113 -40.09 17.08 -25.54
C GLY A 113 -39.93 15.58 -25.85
N ARG A 114 -38.96 15.21 -26.65
CA ARG A 114 -38.61 13.80 -26.92
C ARG A 114 -37.38 13.40 -26.10
N LYS A 115 -37.49 12.24 -25.46
CA LYS A 115 -36.39 11.65 -24.67
C LYS A 115 -35.58 10.70 -25.57
N TYR A 116 -34.27 10.92 -25.60
CA TYR A 116 -33.29 10.10 -26.30
C TYR A 116 -32.38 9.46 -25.27
N VAL A 117 -32.16 8.16 -25.39
CA VAL A 117 -31.35 7.35 -24.45
C VAL A 117 -30.35 6.54 -25.25
N LEU A 118 -29.08 6.72 -24.95
CA LEU A 118 -28.00 5.90 -25.43
C LEU A 118 -27.52 5.03 -24.28
N LEU A 119 -27.56 3.72 -24.44
CA LEU A 119 -27.09 2.72 -23.48
C LEU A 119 -25.79 2.12 -23.99
N GLN A 120 -24.87 1.85 -23.10
CA GLN A 120 -23.65 1.06 -23.34
C GLN A 120 -23.59 -0.09 -22.35
N ASP A 121 -23.36 -1.29 -22.85
CA ASP A 121 -23.21 -2.49 -22.01
C ASP A 121 -21.93 -2.41 -21.19
N GLN A 122 -22.02 -2.76 -19.90
CA GLN A 122 -20.91 -2.72 -18.95
C GLN A 122 -20.18 -4.07 -18.81
N SER A 123 -20.66 -5.14 -19.41
CA SER A 123 -20.13 -6.49 -19.16
C SER A 123 -18.62 -6.62 -19.41
N ASP A 124 -18.09 -5.98 -20.46
CA ASP A 124 -16.67 -5.97 -20.77
C ASP A 124 -15.84 -5.08 -19.80
N PHE A 125 -16.48 -4.15 -19.09
CA PHE A 125 -15.83 -3.26 -18.13
C PHE A 125 -15.69 -3.89 -16.76
N GLU A 126 -16.68 -4.65 -16.29
CA GLU A 126 -16.65 -5.36 -15.01
C GLU A 126 -15.47 -6.34 -14.93
N ASP A 127 -15.19 -7.08 -16.01
CA ASP A 127 -14.06 -8.00 -16.08
C ASP A 127 -12.71 -7.27 -15.95
N ARG A 128 -12.59 -6.10 -16.57
CA ARG A 128 -11.37 -5.27 -16.49
C ARG A 128 -11.20 -4.63 -15.11
N GLU A 129 -12.29 -4.17 -14.52
CA GLU A 129 -12.29 -3.58 -13.18
C GLU A 129 -11.91 -4.62 -12.13
N GLN A 130 -12.47 -5.83 -12.19
CA GLN A 130 -12.11 -6.93 -11.31
C GLN A 130 -10.64 -7.35 -11.46
N ALA A 131 -10.12 -7.39 -12.70
CA ALA A 131 -8.71 -7.64 -12.96
C ALA A 131 -7.82 -6.57 -12.29
N LEU A 132 -8.21 -5.29 -12.39
CA LEU A 132 -7.48 -4.17 -11.81
C LEU A 132 -7.48 -4.22 -10.27
N TYR A 133 -8.63 -4.49 -9.65
CA TYR A 133 -8.71 -4.67 -8.19
C TYR A 133 -7.87 -5.86 -7.73
N SER A 134 -7.86 -6.94 -8.47
CA SER A 134 -7.05 -8.11 -8.15
C SER A 134 -5.55 -7.79 -8.19
N VAL A 135 -5.09 -7.04 -9.19
CA VAL A 135 -3.68 -6.60 -9.30
C VAL A 135 -3.28 -5.68 -8.16
N VAL A 136 -4.14 -4.70 -7.81
CA VAL A 136 -3.89 -3.79 -6.68
C VAL A 136 -3.83 -4.56 -5.37
N LEU A 137 -4.77 -5.50 -5.13
CA LEU A 137 -4.81 -6.31 -3.93
C LEU A 137 -3.58 -7.21 -3.80
N VAL A 138 -3.23 -7.92 -4.88
CA VAL A 138 -2.04 -8.79 -4.90
C VAL A 138 -0.77 -7.97 -4.67
N GLY A 139 -0.62 -6.83 -5.34
CA GLY A 139 0.49 -5.91 -5.13
C GLY A 139 0.61 -5.43 -3.68
N PHE A 140 -0.52 -5.13 -3.05
CA PHE A 140 -0.57 -4.74 -1.64
C PHE A 140 -0.13 -5.87 -0.70
N ILE A 141 -0.62 -7.10 -0.91
CA ILE A 141 -0.24 -8.28 -0.12
C ILE A 141 1.26 -8.58 -0.27
N VAL A 142 1.78 -8.51 -1.49
CA VAL A 142 3.22 -8.70 -1.76
C VAL A 142 4.06 -7.64 -1.05
N SER A 143 3.64 -6.36 -1.11
CA SER A 143 4.31 -5.26 -0.41
C SER A 143 4.34 -5.46 1.10
N LEU A 144 3.25 -5.97 1.69
CA LEU A 144 3.16 -6.26 3.12
C LEU A 144 4.11 -7.41 3.51
N GLY A 145 4.16 -8.47 2.69
CA GLY A 145 5.11 -9.58 2.87
C GLY A 145 6.57 -9.10 2.79
N LEU A 146 6.89 -8.25 1.83
CA LEU A 146 8.21 -7.67 1.66
C LEU A 146 8.59 -6.75 2.85
N ALA A 147 7.68 -5.93 3.33
CA ALA A 147 7.89 -5.09 4.51
C ALA A 147 8.19 -5.92 5.77
N MET A 148 7.46 -7.03 5.96
CA MET A 148 7.71 -7.95 7.07
C MET A 148 9.07 -8.65 6.95
N LEU A 149 9.45 -9.07 5.74
CA LEU A 149 10.75 -9.67 5.47
C LEU A 149 11.89 -8.69 5.74
N LEU A 150 11.82 -7.48 5.15
CA LEU A 150 12.81 -6.44 5.33
C LEU A 150 12.93 -6.01 6.80
N GLY A 151 11.80 -5.83 7.49
CA GLY A 151 11.78 -5.52 8.91
C GLY A 151 12.49 -6.59 9.75
N ARG A 152 12.28 -7.89 9.45
CA ARG A 152 12.99 -8.99 10.12
C ARG A 152 14.47 -9.02 9.80
N LEU A 153 14.86 -8.77 8.55
CA LEU A 153 16.27 -8.72 8.15
C LEU A 153 17.02 -7.58 8.84
N LEU A 154 16.43 -6.39 8.87
CA LEU A 154 17.01 -5.24 9.59
C LEU A 154 17.09 -5.52 11.10
N ALA A 155 16.03 -6.05 11.69
CA ALA A 155 16.02 -6.38 13.10
C ALA A 155 17.14 -7.34 13.46
N ARG A 156 17.38 -8.38 12.67
CA ARG A 156 18.44 -9.37 12.91
C ARG A 156 19.84 -8.86 12.62
N LYS A 157 20.02 -8.12 11.51
CA LYS A 157 21.37 -7.69 11.08
C LYS A 157 21.87 -6.44 11.80
N VAL A 158 20.97 -5.56 12.21
CA VAL A 158 21.34 -4.25 12.78
C VAL A 158 21.04 -4.16 14.28
N ILE A 159 19.84 -4.57 14.69
CA ILE A 159 19.40 -4.33 16.06
C ILE A 159 19.89 -5.41 17.03
N GLU A 160 19.82 -6.67 16.64
CA GLU A 160 20.19 -7.79 17.49
C GLU A 160 21.66 -7.74 17.94
N PRO A 161 22.65 -7.42 17.06
CA PRO A 161 24.04 -7.25 17.46
C PRO A 161 24.24 -6.13 18.49
N VAL A 162 23.58 -4.97 18.31
CA VAL A 162 23.68 -3.85 19.24
C VAL A 162 23.11 -4.18 20.62
N VAL A 163 21.95 -4.84 20.65
CA VAL A 163 21.34 -5.29 21.92
C VAL A 163 22.22 -6.33 22.61
N ARG A 164 22.83 -7.24 21.84
CA ARG A 164 23.77 -8.24 22.36
C ARG A 164 25.00 -7.58 22.98
N LEU A 165 25.61 -6.63 22.28
CA LEU A 165 26.74 -5.85 22.81
C LEU A 165 26.38 -5.14 24.11
N ALA A 166 25.24 -4.46 24.16
CA ALA A 166 24.79 -3.77 25.36
C ALA A 166 24.54 -4.73 26.54
N GLN A 167 24.16 -5.98 26.30
CA GLN A 167 24.03 -7.01 27.34
C GLN A 167 25.38 -7.51 27.81
N GLN A 168 26.31 -7.77 26.88
CA GLN A 168 27.67 -8.25 27.21
C GLN A 168 28.44 -7.22 28.04
N VAL A 169 28.36 -5.93 27.67
CA VAL A 169 29.02 -4.84 28.42
C VAL A 169 28.53 -4.73 29.87
N ARG A 170 27.28 -5.13 30.14
CA ARG A 170 26.70 -5.09 31.49
C ARG A 170 27.12 -6.26 32.40
N GLN A 171 27.79 -7.28 31.85
CA GLN A 171 28.21 -8.44 32.63
C GLN A 171 29.44 -8.12 33.45
N PRO A 172 29.42 -8.36 34.78
CA PRO A 172 30.57 -8.09 35.67
C PRO A 172 31.81 -8.90 35.28
N GLU A 173 31.60 -10.05 34.62
CA GLU A 173 32.69 -10.94 34.15
C GLU A 173 33.61 -10.24 33.14
N GLN A 174 33.11 -9.24 32.43
CA GLN A 174 33.92 -8.42 31.52
C GLN A 174 34.99 -7.55 32.23
N LEU A 175 34.88 -7.36 33.54
CA LEU A 175 35.89 -6.70 34.37
C LEU A 175 37.05 -7.62 34.78
N LEU A 176 36.90 -8.93 34.55
CA LEU A 176 37.94 -9.91 34.85
C LEU A 176 39.14 -9.75 33.89
N ALA A 177 40.33 -9.97 34.40
CA ALA A 177 41.55 -9.79 33.62
C ALA A 177 41.70 -10.75 32.41
N LEU A 178 40.99 -11.87 32.42
CA LEU A 178 41.01 -12.91 31.39
C LEU A 178 39.75 -12.93 30.51
N ALA A 179 38.87 -11.91 30.62
CA ALA A 179 37.69 -11.84 29.78
C ALA A 179 38.10 -11.67 28.29
N PRO A 180 37.46 -12.41 27.36
CA PRO A 180 37.74 -12.27 25.95
C PRO A 180 37.33 -10.89 25.45
N ALA A 181 38.01 -10.40 24.41
CA ALA A 181 37.66 -9.13 23.76
C ALA A 181 36.29 -9.26 23.09
N LEU A 182 35.41 -8.26 23.29
CA LEU A 182 34.06 -8.20 22.73
C LEU A 182 34.10 -8.09 21.21
N ALA A 183 35.04 -7.32 20.66
CA ALA A 183 35.15 -7.09 19.21
C ALA A 183 35.31 -8.37 18.38
N LEU A 184 35.81 -9.46 18.97
CA LEU A 184 35.98 -10.74 18.26
C LEU A 184 34.67 -11.41 17.86
N ASP A 185 33.57 -11.08 18.53
CA ASP A 185 32.26 -11.66 18.30
C ASP A 185 31.44 -10.89 17.26
N TYR A 186 31.97 -9.75 16.76
CA TYR A 186 31.24 -8.84 15.88
C TYR A 186 31.89 -8.72 14.50
N ALA A 187 31.05 -8.37 13.49
CA ALA A 187 31.53 -8.07 12.16
C ALA A 187 32.39 -6.78 12.14
N ASN A 188 33.21 -6.63 11.11
CA ASN A 188 34.03 -5.42 10.96
C ASN A 188 33.21 -4.26 10.34
N ASP A 189 32.21 -3.82 11.10
CA ASP A 189 31.29 -2.73 10.81
C ASP A 189 31.25 -1.72 11.98
N GLU A 190 30.28 -0.82 11.98
CA GLU A 190 30.13 0.22 13.04
C GLU A 190 29.88 -0.40 14.42
N VAL A 191 29.24 -1.59 14.47
CA VAL A 191 29.01 -2.32 15.73
C VAL A 191 30.32 -2.94 16.22
N GLY A 192 31.13 -3.49 15.31
CA GLY A 192 32.47 -3.99 15.63
C GLY A 192 33.42 -2.89 16.12
N GLN A 193 33.37 -1.71 15.50
CA GLN A 193 34.13 -0.53 15.96
C GLN A 193 33.67 -0.11 17.36
N LEU A 194 32.38 -0.09 17.65
CA LEU A 194 31.85 0.20 18.96
C LEU A 194 32.29 -0.85 20.00
N ALA A 195 32.30 -2.11 19.66
CA ALA A 195 32.78 -3.20 20.52
C ALA A 195 34.26 -3.03 20.84
N SER A 196 35.11 -2.66 19.86
CA SER A 196 36.52 -2.36 20.06
C SER A 196 36.74 -1.19 20.99
N ALA A 197 35.99 -0.10 20.84
CA ALA A 197 36.08 1.06 21.75
C ALA A 197 35.69 0.68 23.20
N PHE A 198 34.72 -0.22 23.38
CA PHE A 198 34.40 -0.76 24.72
C PHE A 198 35.52 -1.65 25.26
N ASP A 199 36.18 -2.48 24.45
CA ASP A 199 37.34 -3.28 24.88
C ASP A 199 38.47 -2.39 25.36
N ASP A 200 38.76 -1.29 24.66
CA ASP A 200 39.77 -0.33 25.05
C ASP A 200 39.42 0.34 26.40
N ALA A 201 38.17 0.77 26.56
CA ALA A 201 37.71 1.38 27.82
C ALA A 201 37.77 0.41 29.01
N LEU A 202 37.33 -0.84 28.79
CA LEU A 202 37.41 -1.89 29.81
C LEU A 202 38.87 -2.23 30.16
N GLY A 203 39.75 -2.22 29.14
CA GLY A 203 41.21 -2.39 29.37
C GLY A 203 41.77 -1.31 30.30
N MET A 204 41.46 -0.03 30.04
CA MET A 204 41.88 1.06 30.90
C MET A 204 41.35 0.92 32.34
N LEU A 205 40.10 0.54 32.49
CA LEU A 205 39.47 0.32 33.80
C LEU A 205 40.13 -0.84 34.56
N ARG A 206 40.39 -1.97 33.90
CA ARG A 206 41.11 -3.10 34.50
C ARG A 206 42.53 -2.70 35.00
N HIS A 207 43.25 -1.90 34.21
CA HIS A 207 44.54 -1.39 34.59
C HIS A 207 44.48 -0.41 35.78
N ALA A 208 43.45 0.41 35.86
CA ALA A 208 43.24 1.30 37.00
C ALA A 208 42.93 0.51 38.30
N LEU A 209 42.02 -0.45 38.22
CA LEU A 209 41.68 -1.32 39.37
C LEU A 209 42.88 -2.12 39.87
N LYS A 210 43.69 -2.65 38.95
CA LYS A 210 44.92 -3.40 39.32
C LYS A 210 45.92 -2.50 40.05
N ARG A 211 46.11 -1.25 39.62
CA ARG A 211 46.99 -0.30 40.29
C ARG A 211 46.49 0.04 41.70
N GLU A 212 45.19 0.22 41.87
CA GLU A 212 44.58 0.50 43.18
C GLU A 212 44.71 -0.70 44.14
N GLN A 213 44.51 -1.94 43.65
CA GLN A 213 44.73 -3.13 44.44
C GLN A 213 46.17 -3.30 44.89
N LEU A 214 47.15 -3.04 44.02
CA LEU A 214 48.58 -3.08 44.38
C LEU A 214 48.92 -2.00 45.42
N PHE A 215 48.41 -0.79 45.27
CA PHE A 215 48.64 0.29 46.21
C PHE A 215 48.06 -0.04 47.61
N THR A 216 46.83 -0.55 47.68
CA THR A 216 46.22 -0.97 48.97
C THR A 216 46.90 -2.17 49.58
N SER A 217 47.45 -3.09 48.80
CA SER A 217 48.26 -4.22 49.28
C SER A 217 49.59 -3.76 49.90
N ASP A 218 50.31 -2.85 49.22
CA ASP A 218 51.60 -2.30 49.69
C ASP A 218 51.43 -1.48 50.99
N VAL A 219 50.40 -0.62 51.04
CA VAL A 219 50.10 0.15 52.25
C VAL A 219 49.70 -0.77 53.41
N SER A 220 48.98 -1.84 53.15
CA SER A 220 48.60 -2.82 54.20
C SER A 220 49.78 -3.65 54.70
N HIS A 221 50.82 -3.82 53.85
CA HIS A 221 52.02 -4.53 54.22
C HIS A 221 52.99 -3.64 55.02
N GLU A 222 53.05 -2.34 54.72
CA GLU A 222 53.90 -1.37 55.45
C GLU A 222 53.38 -0.98 56.83
N LEU A 223 52.05 -1.11 57.05
CA LEU A 223 51.38 -0.83 58.32
C LEU A 223 51.33 -2.03 59.29
N ARG A 224 51.96 -3.15 58.98
CA ARG A 224 52.01 -4.35 59.82
C ARG A 224 53.37 -4.56 60.40
#